data_601c443cc2651a27bbc00ee90f82bda1
#
_entry.id   601c443cc2651a27bbc00ee90f82bda1
#
_cell.length_a   1.000
_cell.length_b   1.000
_cell.length_c   1.000
_cell.angle_alpha   90.00
_cell.angle_beta   90.00
_cell.angle_gamma   90.00
#
_symmetry.space_group_name_H-M   'P 1'
#
loop_
_entity.id
_entity.type
_entity.pdbx_description
1 polymer ?
#
loop_
_entity_poly.entity_id
_entity_poly.type
_entity_poly.pdbx_seq_one_letter_code
_entity_poly.pdbx_strand_id
1 'polypeptide(L)'
;VICASPAGIERGAILAMRYADAAIIVTNPEVSSVRDSDRIIGMLDSKTERAENGSRIDKHLLITRYDAGRAQRGEMLSIDDVLEILSTPLLGIIPESQDVLRASNVGAPVTLSNQLSGAGRAYAEAARRLQGESVAMTVPNQKRGLFDKLFGRRAA
;
A
#
# COMPACT_ATOMS: atom_id res chain seq x y z
N VAL A 1 -5.70 10.74 14.46
CA VAL A 1 -6.94 9.95 14.29
C VAL A 1 -6.84 9.16 13.00
N ILE A 2 -7.21 7.88 13.04
CA ILE A 2 -7.27 7.03 11.83
C ILE A 2 -8.74 6.79 11.51
N CYS A 3 -9.16 7.16 10.30
CA CYS A 3 -10.49 6.88 9.77
C CYS A 3 -10.42 5.72 8.77
N ALA A 4 -11.13 4.63 9.04
CA ALA A 4 -11.33 3.57 8.07
C ALA A 4 -12.48 3.98 7.13
N SER A 5 -12.17 4.19 5.85
CA SER A 5 -13.17 4.46 4.84
C SER A 5 -13.82 3.14 4.37
N PRO A 6 -15.14 3.10 4.16
CA PRO A 6 -15.74 1.98 3.46
C PRO A 6 -15.20 1.88 2.03
N ALA A 7 -15.22 0.68 1.45
CA ALA A 7 -14.84 0.47 0.07
C ALA A 7 -15.75 1.26 -0.88
N GLY A 8 -15.19 1.72 -2.01
CA GLY A 8 -15.94 2.44 -3.04
C GLY A 8 -15.88 3.96 -2.92
N ILE A 9 -16.69 4.61 -3.74
CA ILE A 9 -16.69 6.08 -3.94
C ILE A 9 -17.98 6.75 -3.45
N GLU A 10 -18.73 6.08 -2.59
CA GLU A 10 -20.01 6.56 -2.09
C GLU A 10 -19.87 7.64 -1.02
N ARG A 11 -20.99 8.22 -0.59
CA ARG A 11 -21.03 9.34 0.37
C ARG A 11 -20.22 9.11 1.64
N GLY A 12 -20.19 7.88 2.16
CA GLY A 12 -19.41 7.54 3.35
C GLY A 12 -17.90 7.67 3.15
N ALA A 13 -17.39 7.21 1.99
CA ALA A 13 -15.99 7.36 1.62
C ALA A 13 -15.61 8.83 1.41
N ILE A 14 -16.46 9.59 0.71
CA ILE A 14 -16.25 11.04 0.50
C ILE A 14 -16.17 11.79 1.83
N LEU A 15 -17.06 11.47 2.78
CA LEU A 15 -17.06 12.13 4.09
C LEU A 15 -15.78 11.82 4.88
N ALA A 16 -15.33 10.56 4.85
CA ALA A 16 -14.08 10.16 5.51
C ALA A 16 -12.85 10.86 4.92
N MET A 17 -12.83 11.07 3.60
CA MET A 17 -11.73 11.72 2.89
C MET A 17 -11.72 13.25 3.05
N ARG A 18 -12.88 13.89 3.25
CA ARG A 18 -13.02 15.35 3.16
C ARG A 18 -12.06 16.11 4.07
N TYR A 19 -11.86 15.63 5.29
CA TYR A 19 -11.03 16.30 6.30
C TYR A 19 -9.70 15.58 6.55
N ALA A 20 -9.30 14.66 5.67
CA ALA A 20 -8.07 13.91 5.84
C ALA A 20 -6.83 14.78 5.59
N ASP A 21 -5.84 14.67 6.47
CA ASP A 21 -4.52 15.28 6.29
C ASP A 21 -3.62 14.43 5.40
N ALA A 22 -3.76 13.11 5.50
CA ALA A 22 -3.06 12.12 4.72
C ALA A 22 -3.96 10.93 4.38
N ALA A 23 -3.66 10.22 3.32
CA ALA A 23 -4.40 9.04 2.90
C ALA A 23 -3.46 7.87 2.62
N ILE A 24 -3.82 6.69 3.11
CA ILE A 24 -3.20 5.43 2.71
C ILE A 24 -4.15 4.74 1.75
N ILE A 25 -3.76 4.64 0.49
CA ILE A 25 -4.50 3.94 -0.55
C ILE A 25 -4.07 2.47 -0.51
N VAL A 26 -5.00 1.60 -0.14
CA VAL A 26 -4.75 0.15 -0.05
C VAL A 26 -5.37 -0.51 -1.27
N THR A 27 -4.55 -1.18 -2.07
CA THR A 27 -5.00 -1.85 -3.30
C THR A 27 -4.42 -3.24 -3.44
N ASN A 28 -5.12 -4.10 -4.17
CA ASN A 28 -4.56 -5.34 -4.69
C ASN A 28 -4.04 -5.09 -6.12
N PRO A 29 -3.03 -5.81 -6.59
CA PRO A 29 -2.50 -5.65 -7.95
C PRO A 29 -3.38 -6.34 -8.99
N GLU A 30 -4.64 -6.01 -8.99
CA GLU A 30 -5.67 -6.46 -9.94
C GLU A 30 -6.25 -5.24 -10.67
N VAL A 31 -6.53 -5.38 -11.96
CA VAL A 31 -6.94 -4.26 -12.83
C VAL A 31 -8.15 -3.49 -12.26
N SER A 32 -9.15 -4.19 -11.72
CA SER A 32 -10.33 -3.57 -11.11
C SER A 32 -9.98 -2.74 -9.88
N SER A 33 -9.18 -3.32 -8.97
CA SER A 33 -8.78 -2.66 -7.72
C SER A 33 -7.90 -1.43 -7.99
N VAL A 34 -6.99 -1.53 -8.97
CA VAL A 34 -6.13 -0.41 -9.36
C VAL A 34 -6.95 0.72 -9.99
N ARG A 35 -7.94 0.41 -10.83
CA ARG A 35 -8.85 1.42 -11.40
C ARG A 35 -9.69 2.13 -10.33
N ASP A 36 -10.18 1.40 -9.34
CA ASP A 36 -10.92 1.99 -8.23
C ASP A 36 -10.01 2.87 -7.36
N SER A 37 -8.77 2.45 -7.14
CA SER A 37 -7.76 3.24 -6.44
C SER A 37 -7.42 4.53 -7.18
N ASP A 38 -7.29 4.50 -8.51
CA ASP A 38 -7.06 5.69 -9.34
C ASP A 38 -8.21 6.71 -9.19
N ARG A 39 -9.46 6.24 -9.20
CA ARG A 39 -10.62 7.10 -8.94
C ARG A 39 -10.58 7.75 -7.55
N ILE A 40 -10.21 6.98 -6.51
CA ILE A 40 -10.06 7.50 -5.15
C ILE A 40 -8.97 8.56 -5.10
N ILE A 41 -7.84 8.35 -5.77
CA ILE A 41 -6.74 9.33 -5.87
C ILE A 41 -7.24 10.62 -6.51
N GLY A 42 -7.97 10.54 -7.62
CA GLY A 42 -8.59 11.70 -8.27
C GLY A 42 -9.57 12.45 -7.36
N MET A 43 -10.31 11.73 -6.51
CA MET A 43 -11.21 12.35 -5.53
C MET A 43 -10.44 13.02 -4.39
N LEU A 44 -9.37 12.43 -3.90
CA LEU A 44 -8.49 13.03 -2.89
C LEU A 44 -7.87 14.34 -3.41
N ASP A 45 -7.54 14.40 -4.69
CA ASP A 45 -6.95 15.58 -5.33
C ASP A 45 -7.96 16.67 -5.66
N SER A 46 -9.28 16.39 -5.61
CA SER A 46 -10.31 17.33 -6.07
C SER A 46 -11.41 17.64 -5.06
N LYS A 47 -11.66 16.77 -4.08
CA LYS A 47 -12.84 16.86 -3.19
C LYS A 47 -12.52 16.92 -1.71
N THR A 48 -11.24 17.00 -1.34
CA THR A 48 -10.83 17.24 0.04
C THR A 48 -10.85 18.73 0.34
N GLU A 49 -11.04 19.11 1.60
CA GLU A 49 -10.96 20.50 2.03
C GLU A 49 -9.58 21.11 1.72
N ARG A 50 -8.51 20.31 1.82
CA ARG A 50 -7.16 20.72 1.42
C ARG A 50 -7.07 21.04 -0.07
N ALA A 51 -7.65 20.21 -0.93
CA ALA A 51 -7.67 20.44 -2.37
C ALA A 51 -8.48 21.70 -2.74
N GLU A 52 -9.64 21.90 -2.10
CA GLU A 52 -10.46 23.10 -2.25
C GLU A 52 -9.70 24.38 -1.84
N ASN A 53 -8.81 24.28 -0.85
CA ASN A 53 -7.94 25.39 -0.38
C ASN A 53 -6.60 25.49 -1.12
N GLY A 54 -6.40 24.77 -2.24
CA GLY A 54 -5.19 24.79 -3.04
C GLY A 54 -3.99 24.04 -2.42
N SER A 55 -4.20 23.25 -1.38
CA SER A 55 -3.20 22.42 -0.74
C SER A 55 -3.30 20.97 -1.23
N ARG A 56 -2.19 20.22 -1.16
CA ARG A 56 -2.19 18.80 -1.49
C ARG A 56 -2.35 17.95 -0.23
N ILE A 57 -3.07 16.84 -0.37
CA ILE A 57 -3.11 15.79 0.64
C ILE A 57 -1.90 14.86 0.46
N ASP A 58 -1.31 14.43 1.57
CA ASP A 58 -0.25 13.42 1.56
C ASP A 58 -0.83 12.05 1.22
N LYS A 59 -0.29 11.39 0.21
CA LYS A 59 -0.80 10.11 -0.29
C LYS A 59 0.28 9.05 -0.23
N HIS A 60 -0.09 7.86 0.25
CA HIS A 60 0.77 6.70 0.35
C HIS A 60 0.08 5.47 -0.22
N LEU A 61 0.77 4.70 -1.03
CA LEU A 61 0.25 3.47 -1.62
C LEU A 61 0.72 2.24 -0.83
N LEU A 62 -0.23 1.40 -0.43
CA LEU A 62 0.05 0.09 0.16
C LEU A 62 -0.51 -1.00 -0.77
N ILE A 63 0.37 -1.73 -1.42
CA ILE A 63 -0.02 -2.88 -2.26
C ILE A 63 -0.15 -4.09 -1.35
N THR A 64 -1.30 -4.77 -1.40
CA THR A 64 -1.58 -5.96 -0.57
C THR A 64 -1.85 -7.18 -1.44
N ARG A 65 -1.73 -8.38 -0.84
CA ARG A 65 -1.98 -9.66 -1.50
C ARG A 65 -1.10 -9.90 -2.74
N TYR A 66 0.12 -9.36 -2.70
CA TYR A 66 1.05 -9.52 -3.80
C TYR A 66 1.63 -10.95 -3.85
N ASP A 67 1.55 -11.58 -5.01
CA ASP A 67 2.17 -12.87 -5.31
C ASP A 67 3.10 -12.72 -6.52
N ALA A 68 4.41 -12.78 -6.29
CA ALA A 68 5.42 -12.62 -7.33
C ALA A 68 5.34 -13.71 -8.41
N GLY A 69 4.92 -14.92 -8.06
CA GLY A 69 4.73 -16.02 -9.03
C GLY A 69 3.57 -15.72 -9.97
N ARG A 70 2.45 -15.21 -9.45
CA ARG A 70 1.30 -14.81 -10.28
C ARG A 70 1.66 -13.61 -11.18
N ALA A 71 2.38 -12.63 -10.65
CA ALA A 71 2.84 -11.48 -11.43
C ALA A 71 3.76 -11.91 -12.59
N GLN A 72 4.70 -12.84 -12.35
CA GLN A 72 5.58 -13.38 -13.40
C GLN A 72 4.83 -14.13 -14.49
N ARG A 73 3.70 -14.76 -14.18
CA ARG A 73 2.84 -15.46 -15.16
C ARG A 73 1.84 -14.54 -15.85
N GLY A 74 1.83 -13.24 -15.54
CA GLY A 74 0.85 -12.30 -16.09
C GLY A 74 -0.57 -12.46 -15.55
N GLU A 75 -0.74 -13.17 -14.43
CA GLU A 75 -2.03 -13.36 -13.75
C GLU A 75 -2.37 -12.23 -12.78
N MET A 76 -1.46 -11.29 -12.62
CA MET A 76 -1.52 -10.17 -11.69
C MET A 76 -0.66 -9.04 -12.25
N LEU A 77 -1.02 -7.79 -12.01
CA LEU A 77 -0.18 -6.65 -12.37
C LEU A 77 1.15 -6.72 -11.61
N SER A 78 2.23 -6.31 -12.26
CA SER A 78 3.50 -6.10 -11.59
C SER A 78 3.43 -4.88 -10.67
N ILE A 79 4.40 -4.76 -9.75
CA ILE A 79 4.52 -3.57 -8.91
C ILE A 79 4.74 -2.33 -9.77
N ASP A 80 5.58 -2.44 -10.80
CA ASP A 80 5.92 -1.33 -11.70
C ASP A 80 4.68 -0.86 -12.47
N ASP A 81 3.83 -1.78 -12.98
CA ASP A 81 2.56 -1.43 -13.63
C ASP A 81 1.63 -0.65 -12.68
N VAL A 82 1.51 -1.11 -11.43
CA VAL A 82 0.67 -0.43 -10.43
C VAL A 82 1.20 0.97 -10.12
N LEU A 83 2.52 1.12 -9.97
CA LEU A 83 3.16 2.41 -9.71
C LEU A 83 3.04 3.37 -10.89
N GLU A 84 3.18 2.87 -12.11
CA GLU A 84 2.99 3.67 -13.33
C GLU A 84 1.56 4.22 -13.43
N ILE A 85 0.55 3.37 -13.17
CA ILE A 85 -0.86 3.77 -13.23
C ILE A 85 -1.20 4.77 -12.11
N LEU A 86 -0.85 4.47 -10.86
CA LEU A 86 -1.32 5.24 -9.70
C LEU A 86 -0.44 6.45 -9.37
N SER A 87 0.79 6.49 -9.84
CA SER A 87 1.74 7.61 -9.63
C SER A 87 1.79 8.11 -8.19
N THR A 88 1.67 7.20 -7.22
CA THR A 88 1.59 7.48 -5.78
C THR A 88 2.78 6.86 -5.05
N PRO A 89 3.42 7.57 -4.09
CA PRO A 89 4.55 7.04 -3.34
C PRO A 89 4.24 5.71 -2.65
N LEU A 90 5.08 4.71 -2.85
CA LEU A 90 4.92 3.37 -2.29
C LEU A 90 5.31 3.34 -0.81
N LEU A 91 4.36 2.97 0.04
CA LEU A 91 4.56 2.77 1.47
C LEU A 91 5.04 1.35 1.79
N GLY A 92 4.50 0.36 1.08
CA GLY A 92 4.85 -1.03 1.32
C GLY A 92 4.16 -2.02 0.38
N ILE A 93 4.70 -3.24 0.37
CA ILE A 93 4.16 -4.36 -0.39
C ILE A 93 3.93 -5.52 0.58
N ILE A 94 2.68 -5.90 0.75
CA ILE A 94 2.28 -6.97 1.64
C ILE A 94 2.06 -8.23 0.82
N PRO A 95 2.82 -9.31 1.06
CA PRO A 95 2.63 -10.55 0.33
C PRO A 95 1.28 -11.19 0.65
N GLU A 96 0.77 -11.97 -0.29
CA GLU A 96 -0.35 -12.89 -0.03
C GLU A 96 0.03 -13.84 1.12
N SER A 97 -0.82 -13.97 2.12
CA SER A 97 -0.51 -14.75 3.32
C SER A 97 -1.76 -15.34 3.98
N GLN A 98 -1.71 -16.65 4.22
CA GLN A 98 -2.73 -17.34 5.01
C GLN A 98 -2.74 -16.88 6.48
N ASP A 99 -1.62 -16.39 7.00
CA ASP A 99 -1.53 -15.90 8.37
C ASP A 99 -2.36 -14.63 8.57
N VAL A 100 -2.43 -13.76 7.56
CA VAL A 100 -3.31 -12.57 7.58
C VAL A 100 -4.77 -13.01 7.66
N LEU A 101 -5.17 -14.00 6.84
CA LEU A 101 -6.53 -14.52 6.86
C LEU A 101 -6.88 -15.17 8.21
N ARG A 102 -5.99 -15.98 8.77
CA ARG A 102 -6.17 -16.60 10.09
C ARG A 102 -6.29 -15.56 11.18
N ALA A 103 -5.40 -14.58 11.20
CA ALA A 103 -5.39 -13.48 12.16
C ALA A 103 -6.71 -12.68 12.11
N SER A 104 -7.17 -12.36 10.90
CA SER A 104 -8.45 -11.68 10.67
C SER A 104 -9.63 -12.49 11.21
N ASN A 105 -9.67 -13.80 10.97
CA ASN A 105 -10.76 -14.67 11.43
C ASN A 105 -10.85 -14.79 12.96
N VAL A 106 -9.74 -14.62 13.68
CA VAL A 106 -9.72 -14.62 15.14
C VAL A 106 -9.75 -13.23 15.75
N GLY A 107 -9.86 -12.18 14.91
CA GLY A 107 -9.91 -10.80 15.38
C GLY A 107 -8.59 -10.27 15.96
N ALA A 108 -7.46 -10.89 15.62
CA ALA A 108 -6.13 -10.49 16.11
C ALA A 108 -5.28 -9.92 14.96
N PRO A 109 -4.55 -8.80 15.16
CA PRO A 109 -3.65 -8.28 14.15
C PRO A 109 -2.48 -9.24 13.90
N VAL A 110 -2.15 -9.50 12.63
CA VAL A 110 -1.02 -10.37 12.25
C VAL A 110 0.34 -9.87 12.77
N THR A 111 0.43 -8.58 13.08
CA THR A 111 1.62 -7.93 13.66
C THR A 111 1.83 -8.22 15.14
N LEU A 112 0.85 -8.77 15.86
CA LEU A 112 0.94 -9.13 17.27
C LEU A 112 1.33 -10.61 17.48
N SER A 113 1.57 -11.36 16.44
CA SER A 113 2.02 -12.74 16.52
C SER A 113 3.45 -12.83 17.09
N ASN A 114 3.72 -13.82 17.96
CA ASN A 114 5.04 -14.05 18.56
C ASN A 114 6.14 -14.32 17.52
N GLN A 115 5.77 -14.87 16.35
CA GLN A 115 6.62 -14.99 15.19
C GLN A 115 5.98 -14.24 14.03
N LEU A 116 6.55 -13.09 13.69
CA LEU A 116 6.07 -12.31 12.55
C LEU A 116 6.26 -13.09 11.25
N SER A 117 5.15 -13.38 10.58
CA SER A 117 5.15 -13.87 9.20
C SER A 117 5.75 -12.83 8.26
N GLY A 118 6.03 -13.22 7.01
CA GLY A 118 6.48 -12.27 5.98
C GLY A 118 5.53 -11.08 5.83
N ALA A 119 4.22 -11.32 5.86
CA ALA A 119 3.20 -10.28 5.81
C ALA A 119 3.19 -9.43 7.10
N GLY A 120 3.30 -10.05 8.29
CA GLY A 120 3.36 -9.33 9.55
C GLY A 120 4.54 -8.35 9.61
N ARG A 121 5.72 -8.78 9.15
CA ARG A 121 6.90 -7.90 9.02
C ARG A 121 6.66 -6.77 8.03
N ALA A 122 6.11 -7.07 6.85
CA ALA A 122 5.83 -6.07 5.84
C ALA A 122 4.87 -4.97 6.33
N TYR A 123 3.83 -5.34 7.09
CA TYR A 123 2.95 -4.36 7.75
C TYR A 123 3.69 -3.51 8.78
N ALA A 124 4.52 -4.14 9.64
CA ALA A 124 5.30 -3.40 10.64
C ALA A 124 6.30 -2.43 9.99
N GLU A 125 6.97 -2.84 8.91
CA GLU A 125 7.88 -1.99 8.13
C GLU A 125 7.14 -0.83 7.45
N ALA A 126 5.96 -1.07 6.90
CA ALA A 126 5.12 -0.02 6.32
C ALA A 126 4.70 1.00 7.39
N ALA A 127 4.30 0.55 8.57
CA ALA A 127 3.95 1.43 9.70
C ALA A 127 5.13 2.31 10.14
N ARG A 128 6.34 1.75 10.21
CA ARG A 128 7.56 2.50 10.53
C ARG A 128 7.88 3.57 9.47
N ARG A 129 7.74 3.24 8.18
CA ARG A 129 7.91 4.22 7.08
C ARG A 129 6.88 5.34 7.17
N LEU A 130 5.63 5.02 7.50
CA LEU A 130 4.58 6.01 7.72
C LEU A 130 4.92 6.98 8.87
N GLN A 131 5.67 6.52 9.86
CA GLN A 131 6.18 7.34 10.97
C GLN A 131 7.45 8.12 10.62
N GLY A 132 7.91 8.04 9.37
CA GLY A 132 9.10 8.76 8.89
C GLY A 132 10.43 8.02 9.10
N GLU A 133 10.40 6.75 9.53
CA GLU A 133 11.62 5.97 9.65
C GLU A 133 12.15 5.53 8.27
N SER A 134 13.47 5.59 8.10
CA SER A 134 14.12 5.06 6.91
C SER A 134 14.25 3.54 6.99
N VAL A 135 13.25 2.84 6.47
CA VAL A 135 13.22 1.37 6.41
C VAL A 135 13.26 0.93 4.96
N ALA A 136 14.23 0.09 4.61
CA ALA A 136 14.37 -0.45 3.25
C ALA A 136 13.09 -1.15 2.78
N MET A 137 12.75 -0.98 1.49
CA MET A 137 11.60 -1.66 0.89
C MET A 137 11.94 -3.13 0.62
N THR A 138 11.16 -4.03 1.19
CA THR A 138 11.29 -5.46 0.92
C THR A 138 10.26 -5.86 -0.13
N VAL A 139 10.72 -6.29 -1.31
CA VAL A 139 9.84 -6.85 -2.34
C VAL A 139 9.71 -8.36 -2.11
N PRO A 140 8.51 -8.89 -1.88
CA PRO A 140 8.31 -10.32 -1.67
C PRO A 140 8.78 -11.13 -2.88
N ASN A 141 9.60 -12.16 -2.66
CA ASN A 141 10.04 -13.14 -3.66
C ASN A 141 10.80 -12.62 -4.90
N GLN A 142 11.31 -11.42 -4.91
CA GLN A 142 12.44 -11.17 -5.81
C GLN A 142 13.64 -11.97 -5.31
N LYS A 143 14.04 -13.01 -6.07
CA LYS A 143 15.35 -13.64 -5.88
C LYS A 143 16.37 -12.49 -5.83
N ARG A 144 17.08 -12.34 -4.72
CA ARG A 144 18.21 -11.40 -4.58
C ARG A 144 19.19 -11.66 -5.72
N GLY A 145 19.01 -10.96 -6.83
CA GLY A 145 19.83 -11.17 -8.01
C GLY A 145 19.78 -9.98 -8.94
N LEU A 146 20.77 -9.15 -8.88
CA LEU A 146 21.20 -8.03 -9.70
C LEU A 146 20.85 -6.61 -9.24
N PHE A 147 19.67 -6.31 -8.74
CA PHE A 147 19.32 -4.91 -8.37
C PHE A 147 20.08 -4.41 -7.12
N ASP A 148 20.34 -5.25 -6.14
CA ASP A 148 21.15 -4.88 -4.95
C ASP A 148 22.64 -4.56 -5.29
N LYS A 149 23.15 -5.09 -6.41
CA LYS A 149 24.51 -4.76 -6.87
C LYS A 149 24.62 -3.43 -7.61
N LEU A 150 23.53 -2.94 -8.19
CA LEU A 150 23.51 -1.72 -8.99
C LEU A 150 23.16 -0.47 -8.18
N PHE A 151 22.36 -0.57 -7.15
CA PHE A 151 21.89 0.58 -6.36
C PHE A 151 22.36 0.59 -4.90
N GLY A 152 22.98 -0.48 -4.41
CA GLY A 152 23.49 -0.59 -3.03
C GLY A 152 24.84 0.10 -2.75
N ARG A 153 25.39 0.87 -3.68
CA ARG A 153 26.70 1.54 -3.55
C ARG A 153 26.64 3.03 -3.82
N ARG A 154 25.83 3.78 -3.04
CA ARG A 154 26.03 5.23 -2.88
C ARG A 154 25.46 5.68 -1.54
N ALA A 155 26.23 5.44 -0.48
CA ALA A 155 26.24 6.26 0.75
C ALA A 155 27.55 5.90 1.50
N ALA A 156 28.57 6.63 1.21
CA ALA A 156 29.73 6.88 2.05
C ALA A 156 30.11 8.35 1.85
#